data_5146fc8bcc4be8f5e126819dd6c55d62
#
_entry.id   5146fc8bcc4be8f5e126819dd6c55d62
#
_cell.length_a   1.000
_cell.length_b   1.000
_cell.length_c   1.000
_cell.angle_alpha   90.00
_cell.angle_beta   90.00
_cell.angle_gamma   90.00
#
_symmetry.space_group_name_H-M   'P 1'
#
loop_
_entity.id
_entity.type
_entity.pdbx_description
1 polymer ?
#
loop_
_entity_poly.entity_id
_entity_poly.type
_entity_poly.pdbx_seq_one_letter_code
_entity_poly.pdbx_strand_id
1 'polypeptide(L)'
;MLDAATRDMDVIVIGSGAAGLSAALAAHEAGAERILVAEAEGIIGGSSRLSGGLMMGAGTRYQRALGIDDDWEALFHDYMTLNMWQVETGVVERLTQRAGAAVEWLGDLGVEFYDQLVFGGDETKPRVHCPIGRGQAVVDVLTRHCRDRGIEIALGQRVDRLLVENGEVIGIAVGDDTITAGSVIIASGGFGASEQKRSEYFPSVFDTGWSYYIGADGARGDAIDFTRGVKAQLTGFDRGLRLLHTDFDKMYEAYIPGWLTLINRHGHRFCNETAPYGIMDGLLKAQGDSAFAIFDHRSLVEATELGVARYKQQIPGSTKRQSPHWNLDVIDLMLKEGKVHKRETLAELAETIHVPVGALEATVERINELAAVGEDRDYVKDPKFLEPISDGPFYAVEVRPATCCFTAFGVRIDRDAQVLDENGRVISGLYAAGEVCGGVIGPRYVGSGNSYGNCVTMGRVAGQSAAAHAH
;
A
#
# COMPACT_ATOMS: atom_id res chain seq x y z
N MET A 1 -33.40 -19.39 -18.12
CA MET A 1 -32.68 -19.20 -16.83
C MET A 1 -32.16 -20.55 -16.43
N LEU A 2 -30.84 -20.72 -16.35
CA LEU A 2 -30.27 -21.85 -15.64
C LEU A 2 -30.67 -21.65 -14.17
N ASP A 3 -31.36 -22.61 -13.61
CA ASP A 3 -31.74 -22.62 -12.18
C ASP A 3 -30.44 -22.53 -11.37
N ALA A 4 -30.39 -21.76 -10.27
CA ALA A 4 -29.20 -21.66 -9.39
C ALA A 4 -28.68 -23.05 -8.97
N ALA A 5 -29.53 -24.04 -8.92
CA ALA A 5 -29.20 -25.44 -8.66
C ALA A 5 -28.39 -26.13 -9.77
N THR A 6 -28.24 -25.55 -10.97
CA THR A 6 -27.53 -26.13 -12.11
C THR A 6 -26.17 -25.47 -12.37
N ARG A 7 -25.78 -24.44 -11.62
CA ARG A 7 -24.44 -23.78 -11.74
C ARG A 7 -23.35 -24.65 -11.13
N ASP A 8 -22.13 -24.59 -11.69
CA ASP A 8 -20.99 -25.41 -11.22
C ASP A 8 -20.57 -25.02 -9.81
N MET A 9 -20.53 -23.70 -9.51
CA MET A 9 -20.11 -23.13 -8.25
C MET A 9 -21.19 -22.21 -7.67
N ASP A 10 -21.19 -22.03 -6.35
CA ASP A 10 -21.98 -20.99 -5.71
C ASP A 10 -21.25 -19.65 -5.84
N VAL A 11 -19.94 -19.63 -5.57
CA VAL A 11 -19.10 -18.43 -5.67
C VAL A 11 -17.77 -18.75 -6.36
N ILE A 12 -17.39 -17.93 -7.32
CA ILE A 12 -16.03 -17.92 -7.89
C ILE A 12 -15.32 -16.65 -7.44
N VAL A 13 -14.09 -16.80 -6.94
CA VAL A 13 -13.19 -15.70 -6.56
C VAL A 13 -12.01 -15.65 -7.51
N ILE A 14 -11.75 -14.48 -8.12
CA ILE A 14 -10.63 -14.27 -9.04
C ILE A 14 -9.46 -13.64 -8.27
N GLY A 15 -8.42 -14.41 -7.98
CA GLY A 15 -7.21 -14.03 -7.26
C GLY A 15 -7.15 -14.55 -5.83
N SER A 16 -5.97 -15.01 -5.43
CA SER A 16 -5.68 -15.62 -4.13
C SER A 16 -4.92 -14.70 -3.16
N GLY A 17 -4.98 -13.38 -3.38
CA GLY A 17 -4.48 -12.40 -2.43
C GLY A 17 -5.30 -12.35 -1.14
N ALA A 18 -4.91 -11.50 -0.17
CA ALA A 18 -5.63 -11.38 1.10
C ALA A 18 -7.13 -11.07 0.90
N ALA A 19 -7.49 -10.27 -0.13
CA ALA A 19 -8.88 -9.96 -0.45
C ALA A 19 -9.63 -11.23 -0.90
N GLY A 20 -9.07 -11.99 -1.84
CA GLY A 20 -9.73 -13.18 -2.38
C GLY A 20 -9.87 -14.31 -1.35
N LEU A 21 -8.81 -14.61 -0.60
CA LEU A 21 -8.86 -15.63 0.45
C LEU A 21 -9.87 -15.25 1.57
N SER A 22 -9.90 -13.97 1.96
CA SER A 22 -10.88 -13.48 2.93
C SER A 22 -12.30 -13.51 2.39
N ALA A 23 -12.50 -13.24 1.10
CA ALA A 23 -13.80 -13.33 0.45
C ALA A 23 -14.30 -14.78 0.37
N ALA A 24 -13.42 -15.71 -0.02
CA ALA A 24 -13.77 -17.13 -0.08
C ALA A 24 -14.17 -17.70 1.29
N LEU A 25 -13.41 -17.38 2.34
CA LEU A 25 -13.74 -17.78 3.71
C LEU A 25 -15.07 -17.16 4.18
N ALA A 26 -15.26 -15.87 3.94
CA ALA A 26 -16.49 -15.17 4.34
C ALA A 26 -17.72 -15.67 3.55
N ALA A 27 -17.57 -16.05 2.30
CA ALA A 27 -18.64 -16.69 1.53
C ALA A 27 -19.02 -18.06 2.12
N HIS A 28 -18.03 -18.87 2.49
CA HIS A 28 -18.26 -20.14 3.17
C HIS A 28 -18.96 -19.95 4.54
N GLU A 29 -18.48 -18.98 5.35
CA GLU A 29 -19.10 -18.63 6.64
C GLU A 29 -20.57 -18.16 6.46
N ALA A 30 -20.92 -17.61 5.30
CA ALA A 30 -22.26 -17.17 4.94
C ALA A 30 -23.12 -18.25 4.24
N GLY A 31 -22.63 -19.50 4.13
CA GLY A 31 -23.37 -20.66 3.67
C GLY A 31 -23.07 -21.16 2.26
N ALA A 32 -22.21 -20.48 1.49
CA ALA A 32 -21.78 -21.02 0.21
C ALA A 32 -20.95 -22.29 0.40
N GLU A 33 -21.27 -23.35 -0.35
CA GLU A 33 -20.61 -24.66 -0.21
C GLU A 33 -19.58 -24.91 -1.31
N ARG A 34 -19.91 -24.55 -2.58
CA ARG A 34 -19.06 -24.77 -3.75
C ARG A 34 -18.35 -23.49 -4.11
N ILE A 35 -17.10 -23.33 -3.61
CA ILE A 35 -16.30 -22.12 -3.79
C ILE A 35 -15.01 -22.47 -4.53
N LEU A 36 -14.73 -21.71 -5.61
CA LEU A 36 -13.50 -21.81 -6.38
C LEU A 36 -12.73 -20.49 -6.29
N VAL A 37 -11.45 -20.56 -5.95
CA VAL A 37 -10.50 -19.44 -6.09
C VAL A 37 -9.61 -19.70 -7.30
N ALA A 38 -9.74 -18.89 -8.35
CA ALA A 38 -8.91 -18.95 -9.56
C ALA A 38 -7.71 -18.01 -9.41
N GLU A 39 -6.50 -18.56 -9.39
CA GLU A 39 -5.25 -17.80 -9.23
C GLU A 39 -4.42 -17.87 -10.52
N ALA A 40 -4.01 -16.71 -11.02
CA ALA A 40 -3.25 -16.60 -12.27
C ALA A 40 -1.81 -17.11 -12.16
N GLU A 41 -1.20 -17.03 -10.98
CA GLU A 41 0.19 -17.46 -10.74
C GLU A 41 0.25 -18.90 -10.23
N GLY A 42 1.45 -19.48 -10.27
CA GLY A 42 1.73 -20.81 -9.69
C GLY A 42 1.89 -20.82 -8.16
N ILE A 43 1.63 -19.67 -7.51
CA ILE A 43 1.80 -19.48 -6.07
C ILE A 43 0.67 -18.63 -5.50
N ILE A 44 0.19 -18.99 -4.30
CA ILE A 44 -0.88 -18.28 -3.60
C ILE A 44 -0.37 -16.99 -2.97
N GLY A 45 -1.22 -15.95 -2.95
CA GLY A 45 -1.06 -14.77 -2.11
C GLY A 45 -0.74 -13.47 -2.83
N GLY A 46 -0.36 -13.50 -4.11
CA GLY A 46 -0.08 -12.29 -4.91
C GLY A 46 0.81 -11.28 -4.16
N SER A 47 0.52 -9.98 -4.28
CA SER A 47 1.25 -8.91 -3.56
C SER A 47 1.10 -8.99 -2.03
N SER A 48 0.03 -9.61 -1.54
CA SER A 48 -0.22 -9.71 -0.09
C SER A 48 0.86 -10.49 0.65
N ARG A 49 1.41 -11.56 0.06
CA ARG A 49 2.49 -12.35 0.65
C ARG A 49 3.82 -11.59 0.73
N LEU A 50 4.04 -10.63 -0.16
CA LEU A 50 5.27 -9.82 -0.23
C LEU A 50 5.25 -8.64 0.74
N SER A 51 4.07 -8.22 1.18
CA SER A 51 3.85 -7.05 2.01
C SER A 51 4.21 -7.27 3.48
N GLY A 52 4.21 -6.18 4.26
CA GLY A 52 4.31 -6.24 5.72
C GLY A 52 3.12 -6.91 6.40
N GLY A 53 1.98 -7.09 5.71
CA GLY A 53 0.75 -7.66 6.26
C GLY A 53 0.08 -6.78 7.32
N LEU A 54 0.51 -5.53 7.45
CA LEU A 54 0.00 -4.60 8.45
C LEU A 54 -1.50 -4.36 8.27
N MET A 55 -2.24 -4.31 9.37
CA MET A 55 -3.70 -4.14 9.38
C MET A 55 -4.09 -2.90 10.19
N MET A 56 -4.76 -1.94 9.54
CA MET A 56 -5.35 -0.79 10.22
C MET A 56 -6.79 -1.13 10.65
N GLY A 57 -7.09 -0.95 11.94
CA GLY A 57 -8.42 -1.18 12.48
C GLY A 57 -8.62 -0.44 13.80
N ALA A 58 -9.83 0.07 14.03
CA ALA A 58 -10.21 0.80 15.24
C ALA A 58 -11.18 0.00 16.12
N GLY A 59 -11.18 0.27 17.42
CA GLY A 59 -12.06 -0.38 18.38
C GLY A 59 -11.74 -1.86 18.62
N THR A 60 -10.49 -2.28 18.45
CA THR A 60 -10.09 -3.68 18.58
C THR A 60 -9.85 -4.10 20.03
N ARG A 61 -9.96 -5.41 20.30
CA ARG A 61 -9.55 -5.98 21.61
C ARG A 61 -8.07 -5.70 21.93
N TYR A 62 -7.21 -5.59 20.92
CA TYR A 62 -5.79 -5.28 21.07
C TYR A 62 -5.60 -3.84 21.56
N GLN A 63 -6.34 -2.88 21.01
CA GLN A 63 -6.33 -1.49 21.48
C GLN A 63 -6.86 -1.40 22.91
N ARG A 64 -7.99 -2.06 23.22
CA ARG A 64 -8.55 -2.09 24.58
C ARG A 64 -7.57 -2.67 25.59
N ALA A 65 -6.83 -3.72 25.24
CA ALA A 65 -5.82 -4.32 26.12
C ALA A 65 -4.66 -3.36 26.44
N LEU A 66 -4.38 -2.39 25.57
CA LEU A 66 -3.38 -1.33 25.76
C LEU A 66 -3.96 -0.04 26.37
N GLY A 67 -5.24 -0.03 26.73
CA GLY A 67 -5.92 1.17 27.24
C GLY A 67 -6.16 2.25 26.18
N ILE A 68 -6.12 1.89 24.91
CA ILE A 68 -6.40 2.80 23.78
C ILE A 68 -7.91 2.79 23.53
N ASP A 69 -8.56 3.91 23.84
CA ASP A 69 -9.97 4.16 23.54
C ASP A 69 -10.09 4.70 22.11
N ASP A 70 -10.68 3.93 21.21
CA ASP A 70 -10.79 4.25 19.78
C ASP A 70 -12.03 3.57 19.19
N ASP A 71 -12.58 4.16 18.13
CA ASP A 71 -13.75 3.69 17.43
C ASP A 71 -13.63 3.87 15.91
N TRP A 72 -14.58 3.32 15.18
CA TRP A 72 -14.60 3.38 13.72
C TRP A 72 -14.92 4.79 13.21
N GLU A 73 -15.68 5.59 13.95
CA GLU A 73 -16.04 6.97 13.59
C GLU A 73 -14.81 7.87 13.57
N ALA A 74 -13.92 7.72 14.57
CA ALA A 74 -12.65 8.43 14.61
C ALA A 74 -11.73 8.02 13.45
N LEU A 75 -11.65 6.73 13.12
CA LEU A 75 -10.92 6.26 11.95
C LEU A 75 -11.52 6.80 10.65
N PHE A 76 -12.85 6.79 10.52
CA PHE A 76 -13.54 7.34 9.35
C PHE A 76 -13.24 8.84 9.18
N HIS A 77 -13.30 9.59 10.27
CA HIS A 77 -13.00 11.03 10.25
C HIS A 77 -11.56 11.31 9.81
N ASP A 78 -10.58 10.58 10.36
CA ASP A 78 -9.17 10.71 9.95
C ASP A 78 -9.01 10.37 8.45
N TYR A 79 -9.64 9.27 8.01
CA TYR A 79 -9.61 8.83 6.61
C TYR A 79 -10.14 9.92 5.65
N MET A 80 -11.32 10.45 5.97
CA MET A 80 -11.99 11.47 5.15
C MET A 80 -11.22 12.79 5.13
N THR A 81 -10.68 13.21 6.27
CA THR A 81 -9.91 14.45 6.41
C THR A 81 -8.62 14.37 5.59
N LEU A 82 -7.83 13.30 5.72
CA LEU A 82 -6.60 13.11 4.98
C LEU A 82 -6.82 13.05 3.45
N ASN A 83 -7.95 12.50 3.03
CA ASN A 83 -8.30 12.39 1.62
C ASN A 83 -9.14 13.56 1.09
N MET A 84 -9.38 14.61 1.90
CA MET A 84 -10.18 15.77 1.50
C MET A 84 -11.55 15.37 0.91
N TRP A 85 -12.15 14.30 1.45
CA TRP A 85 -13.43 13.72 1.00
C TRP A 85 -13.45 13.20 -0.45
N GLN A 86 -12.29 13.01 -1.08
CA GLN A 86 -12.17 12.57 -2.49
C GLN A 86 -12.08 11.05 -2.61
N VAL A 87 -12.98 10.33 -1.95
CA VAL A 87 -13.11 8.86 -1.97
C VAL A 87 -14.58 8.45 -2.10
N GLU A 88 -14.84 7.18 -2.37
CA GLU A 88 -16.19 6.60 -2.31
C GLU A 88 -16.64 6.49 -0.84
N THR A 89 -17.26 7.56 -0.34
CA THR A 89 -17.55 7.76 1.09
C THR A 89 -18.29 6.59 1.73
N GLY A 90 -19.32 6.04 1.07
CA GLY A 90 -20.08 4.91 1.60
C GLY A 90 -19.26 3.62 1.70
N VAL A 91 -18.30 3.43 0.80
CA VAL A 91 -17.38 2.27 0.85
C VAL A 91 -16.38 2.45 1.99
N VAL A 92 -15.82 3.66 2.15
CA VAL A 92 -14.89 3.98 3.25
C VAL A 92 -15.59 3.90 4.61
N GLU A 93 -16.84 4.33 4.72
CA GLU A 93 -17.64 4.14 5.92
C GLU A 93 -17.77 2.64 6.27
N ARG A 94 -18.13 1.81 5.29
CA ARG A 94 -18.23 0.35 5.48
C ARG A 94 -16.89 -0.26 5.87
N LEU A 95 -15.81 0.16 5.22
CA LEU A 95 -14.45 -0.27 5.52
C LEU A 95 -14.09 0.02 6.97
N THR A 96 -14.24 1.27 7.43
CA THR A 96 -13.88 1.68 8.78
C THR A 96 -14.74 1.01 9.85
N GLN A 97 -16.04 0.86 9.61
CA GLN A 97 -16.97 0.13 10.49
C GLN A 97 -16.57 -1.33 10.71
N ARG A 98 -15.99 -1.97 9.72
CA ARG A 98 -15.69 -3.41 9.75
C ARG A 98 -14.22 -3.74 9.98
N ALA A 99 -13.31 -2.76 9.86
CA ALA A 99 -11.87 -2.99 9.93
C ALA A 99 -11.42 -3.60 11.26
N GLY A 100 -11.92 -3.10 12.40
CA GLY A 100 -11.59 -3.66 13.71
C GLY A 100 -12.00 -5.12 13.86
N ALA A 101 -13.22 -5.45 13.45
CA ALA A 101 -13.71 -6.82 13.46
C ALA A 101 -12.93 -7.75 12.49
N ALA A 102 -12.42 -7.20 11.38
CA ALA A 102 -11.59 -7.98 10.46
C ALA A 102 -10.21 -8.31 11.06
N VAL A 103 -9.61 -7.40 11.82
CA VAL A 103 -8.39 -7.67 12.58
C VAL A 103 -8.62 -8.76 13.62
N GLU A 104 -9.69 -8.65 14.41
CA GLU A 104 -10.03 -9.63 15.43
C GLU A 104 -10.31 -11.01 14.82
N TRP A 105 -11.01 -11.07 13.70
CA TRP A 105 -11.26 -12.30 12.95
C TRP A 105 -9.97 -12.98 12.47
N LEU A 106 -8.99 -12.24 11.98
CA LEU A 106 -7.66 -12.82 11.65
C LEU A 106 -6.99 -13.42 12.88
N GLY A 107 -7.07 -12.74 14.03
CA GLY A 107 -6.56 -13.27 15.29
C GLY A 107 -7.26 -14.56 15.73
N ASP A 108 -8.58 -14.63 15.54
CA ASP A 108 -9.38 -15.83 15.85
C ASP A 108 -9.07 -17.01 14.91
N LEU A 109 -8.64 -16.73 13.67
CA LEU A 109 -8.12 -17.73 12.73
C LEU A 109 -6.68 -18.17 13.07
N GLY A 110 -6.01 -17.49 14.00
CA GLY A 110 -4.66 -17.83 14.44
C GLY A 110 -3.54 -17.00 13.80
N VAL A 111 -3.85 -15.82 13.26
CA VAL A 111 -2.81 -14.83 12.94
C VAL A 111 -2.31 -14.24 14.26
N GLU A 112 -1.03 -14.38 14.51
CA GLU A 112 -0.38 -13.80 15.69
C GLU A 112 0.06 -12.36 15.37
N PHE A 113 -0.31 -11.42 16.24
CA PHE A 113 0.11 -10.03 16.17
C PHE A 113 1.10 -9.70 17.29
N TYR A 114 1.99 -8.73 17.04
CA TYR A 114 2.77 -8.15 18.12
C TYR A 114 1.85 -7.40 19.10
N ASP A 115 2.20 -7.40 20.38
CA ASP A 115 1.44 -6.70 21.42
C ASP A 115 1.49 -5.17 21.28
N GLN A 116 2.44 -4.66 20.50
CA GLN A 116 2.63 -3.24 20.25
C GLN A 116 1.84 -2.81 19.02
N LEU A 117 1.02 -1.77 19.16
CA LEU A 117 0.39 -1.07 18.04
C LEU A 117 1.23 0.14 17.62
N VAL A 118 1.20 0.47 16.32
CA VAL A 118 1.94 1.60 15.78
C VAL A 118 1.03 2.55 14.99
N PHE A 119 1.51 3.77 14.78
CA PHE A 119 0.90 4.70 13.84
C PHE A 119 1.29 4.29 12.42
N GLY A 120 0.34 4.22 11.51
CA GLY A 120 0.56 3.91 10.10
C GLY A 120 0.96 5.13 9.28
N GLY A 121 0.50 6.29 9.70
CA GLY A 121 0.71 7.57 9.04
C GLY A 121 0.54 8.73 10.03
N ASP A 122 -0.45 9.56 9.78
CA ASP A 122 -0.78 10.75 10.60
C ASP A 122 -2.18 10.65 11.22
N GLU A 123 -2.64 9.43 11.42
CA GLU A 123 -3.87 9.16 12.15
C GLU A 123 -3.74 9.56 13.63
N THR A 124 -4.87 9.90 14.25
CA THR A 124 -4.90 10.45 15.60
C THR A 124 -4.60 9.44 16.71
N LYS A 125 -4.66 8.14 16.40
CA LYS A 125 -4.43 7.04 17.36
C LYS A 125 -3.65 5.88 16.72
N PRO A 126 -2.88 5.09 17.50
CA PRO A 126 -2.17 3.92 16.97
C PRO A 126 -3.20 2.82 16.64
N ARG A 127 -3.36 2.52 15.34
CA ARG A 127 -4.37 1.59 14.79
C ARG A 127 -3.79 0.44 14.01
N VAL A 128 -2.45 0.42 13.83
CA VAL A 128 -1.83 -0.58 12.99
C VAL A 128 -1.39 -1.78 13.80
N HIS A 129 -1.98 -2.92 13.46
CA HIS A 129 -1.69 -4.24 14.00
C HIS A 129 -0.66 -4.91 13.10
N CYS A 130 0.47 -5.31 13.68
CA CYS A 130 1.60 -5.88 12.95
C CYS A 130 1.62 -7.40 13.12
N PRO A 131 1.37 -8.20 12.07
CA PRO A 131 1.41 -9.65 12.20
C PRO A 131 2.85 -10.15 12.32
N ILE A 132 3.07 -11.15 13.17
CA ILE A 132 4.33 -11.89 13.25
C ILE A 132 4.46 -12.73 11.98
N GLY A 133 5.61 -12.59 11.28
CA GLY A 133 5.82 -13.25 9.99
C GLY A 133 5.25 -12.50 8.78
N ARG A 134 4.77 -11.27 8.98
CA ARG A 134 4.33 -10.36 7.90
C ARG A 134 3.15 -10.90 7.07
N GLY A 135 2.98 -10.38 5.85
CA GLY A 135 1.89 -10.76 4.94
C GLY A 135 1.88 -12.23 4.55
N GLN A 136 3.05 -12.87 4.45
CA GLN A 136 3.13 -14.30 4.17
C GLN A 136 2.42 -15.13 5.26
N ALA A 137 2.64 -14.83 6.54
CA ALA A 137 1.99 -15.55 7.64
C ALA A 137 0.46 -15.39 7.62
N VAL A 138 -0.04 -14.22 7.27
CA VAL A 138 -1.48 -14.00 7.10
C VAL A 138 -2.02 -14.85 5.94
N VAL A 139 -1.35 -14.84 4.79
CA VAL A 139 -1.72 -15.66 3.62
C VAL A 139 -1.71 -17.16 3.96
N ASP A 140 -0.70 -17.61 4.69
CA ASP A 140 -0.58 -19.04 5.10
C ASP A 140 -1.76 -19.46 5.99
N VAL A 141 -2.14 -18.62 6.95
CA VAL A 141 -3.29 -18.87 7.82
C VAL A 141 -4.58 -18.91 7.01
N LEU A 142 -4.85 -17.91 6.17
CA LEU A 142 -6.05 -17.88 5.33
C LEU A 142 -6.11 -19.07 4.38
N THR A 143 -4.99 -19.42 3.74
CA THR A 143 -4.89 -20.58 2.82
C THR A 143 -5.20 -21.89 3.53
N ARG A 144 -4.64 -22.08 4.73
CA ARG A 144 -4.93 -23.26 5.55
C ARG A 144 -6.43 -23.39 5.82
N HIS A 145 -7.05 -22.29 6.28
CA HIS A 145 -8.48 -22.28 6.58
C HIS A 145 -9.38 -22.49 5.35
N CYS A 146 -8.96 -22.01 4.16
CA CYS A 146 -9.65 -22.33 2.90
C CYS A 146 -9.60 -23.85 2.63
N ARG A 147 -8.41 -24.44 2.71
CA ARG A 147 -8.22 -25.89 2.47
C ARG A 147 -8.97 -26.76 3.48
N ASP A 148 -8.95 -26.41 4.77
CA ASP A 148 -9.63 -27.11 5.83
C ASP A 148 -11.17 -27.15 5.65
N ARG A 149 -11.72 -26.15 4.92
CA ARG A 149 -13.14 -26.02 4.56
C ARG A 149 -13.48 -26.58 3.18
N GLY A 150 -12.52 -27.17 2.49
CA GLY A 150 -12.73 -27.74 1.16
C GLY A 150 -12.90 -26.70 0.04
N ILE A 151 -12.49 -25.43 0.28
CA ILE A 151 -12.49 -24.40 -0.75
C ILE A 151 -11.39 -24.74 -1.76
N GLU A 152 -11.76 -24.86 -3.04
CA GLU A 152 -10.84 -25.17 -4.12
C GLU A 152 -10.00 -23.94 -4.50
N ILE A 153 -8.67 -24.11 -4.61
CA ILE A 153 -7.75 -23.07 -5.08
C ILE A 153 -7.01 -23.60 -6.30
N ALA A 154 -7.39 -23.13 -7.49
CA ALA A 154 -6.81 -23.54 -8.76
C ALA A 154 -5.72 -22.55 -9.19
N LEU A 155 -4.47 -23.03 -9.25
CA LEU A 155 -3.30 -22.23 -9.64
C LEU A 155 -3.07 -22.27 -11.16
N GLY A 156 -2.43 -21.22 -11.70
CA GLY A 156 -2.16 -21.11 -13.13
C GLY A 156 -3.41 -20.83 -13.96
N GLN A 157 -4.50 -20.39 -13.33
CA GLN A 157 -5.80 -20.13 -13.94
C GLN A 157 -6.00 -18.62 -14.09
N ARG A 158 -5.46 -18.04 -15.17
CA ARG A 158 -5.68 -16.63 -15.51
C ARG A 158 -7.03 -16.46 -16.20
N VAL A 159 -7.93 -15.76 -15.55
CA VAL A 159 -9.27 -15.47 -16.08
C VAL A 159 -9.16 -14.49 -17.23
N ASP A 160 -9.78 -14.83 -18.38
CA ASP A 160 -9.77 -14.01 -19.60
C ASP A 160 -11.00 -13.14 -19.75
N ARG A 161 -12.17 -13.63 -19.32
CA ARG A 161 -13.44 -12.93 -19.46
C ARG A 161 -14.47 -13.38 -18.44
N LEU A 162 -15.48 -12.55 -18.23
CA LEU A 162 -16.70 -12.88 -17.49
C LEU A 162 -17.72 -13.51 -18.45
N LEU A 163 -18.47 -14.49 -17.95
CA LEU A 163 -19.64 -15.03 -18.64
C LEU A 163 -20.87 -14.21 -18.26
N VAL A 164 -21.65 -13.78 -19.24
CA VAL A 164 -22.80 -12.91 -19.02
C VAL A 164 -24.03 -13.51 -19.70
N GLU A 165 -25.13 -13.62 -18.97
CA GLU A 165 -26.43 -14.01 -19.49
C GLU A 165 -27.49 -13.03 -19.01
N ASN A 166 -28.28 -12.46 -19.93
CA ASN A 166 -29.38 -11.51 -19.63
C ASN A 166 -28.94 -10.29 -18.76
N GLY A 167 -27.66 -9.86 -18.86
CA GLY A 167 -27.13 -8.74 -18.09
C GLY A 167 -26.62 -9.11 -16.69
N GLU A 168 -26.68 -10.38 -16.32
CA GLU A 168 -26.13 -10.96 -15.08
C GLU A 168 -24.79 -11.64 -15.37
N VAL A 169 -23.81 -11.48 -14.49
CA VAL A 169 -22.56 -12.24 -14.51
C VAL A 169 -22.82 -13.62 -13.90
N ILE A 170 -22.58 -14.66 -14.70
CA ILE A 170 -22.90 -16.05 -14.35
C ILE A 170 -21.68 -16.96 -14.30
N GLY A 171 -20.47 -16.42 -14.37
CA GLY A 171 -19.25 -17.23 -14.31
C GLY A 171 -18.06 -16.57 -14.97
N ILE A 172 -17.04 -17.39 -15.23
CA ILE A 172 -15.75 -17.00 -15.82
C ILE A 172 -15.35 -17.91 -16.97
N ALA A 173 -14.40 -17.44 -17.79
CA ALA A 173 -13.67 -18.29 -18.74
C ALA A 173 -12.17 -18.17 -18.55
N VAL A 174 -11.48 -19.29 -18.76
CA VAL A 174 -10.01 -19.44 -18.75
C VAL A 174 -9.64 -20.19 -20.02
N GLY A 175 -9.10 -19.49 -21.02
CA GLY A 175 -8.93 -20.07 -22.37
C GLY A 175 -10.26 -20.52 -22.97
N ASP A 176 -10.35 -21.80 -23.33
CA ASP A 176 -11.55 -22.43 -23.88
C ASP A 176 -12.50 -22.98 -22.79
N ASP A 177 -12.03 -23.09 -21.55
CA ASP A 177 -12.81 -23.62 -20.44
C ASP A 177 -13.73 -22.54 -19.85
N THR A 178 -14.93 -22.96 -19.47
CA THR A 178 -15.94 -22.09 -18.82
C THR A 178 -16.44 -22.72 -17.56
N ILE A 179 -16.61 -21.90 -16.50
CA ILE A 179 -17.15 -22.34 -15.21
C ILE A 179 -18.26 -21.36 -14.82
N THR A 180 -19.45 -21.88 -14.54
CA THR A 180 -20.61 -21.08 -14.12
C THR A 180 -20.67 -20.94 -12.61
N ALA A 181 -21.21 -19.80 -12.13
CA ALA A 181 -21.36 -19.53 -10.69
C ALA A 181 -22.59 -18.68 -10.39
N GLY A 182 -23.08 -18.79 -9.14
CA GLY A 182 -24.08 -17.90 -8.58
C GLY A 182 -23.58 -16.46 -8.47
N SER A 183 -22.33 -16.28 -8.13
CA SER A 183 -21.66 -14.97 -8.02
C SER A 183 -20.18 -15.05 -8.36
N VAL A 184 -19.61 -13.96 -8.87
CA VAL A 184 -18.19 -13.80 -9.15
C VAL A 184 -17.63 -12.62 -8.33
N ILE A 185 -16.52 -12.84 -7.64
CA ILE A 185 -15.79 -11.82 -6.86
C ILE A 185 -14.44 -11.55 -7.51
N ILE A 186 -14.22 -10.32 -7.94
CA ILE A 186 -12.94 -9.89 -8.49
C ILE A 186 -12.02 -9.45 -7.33
N ALA A 187 -10.92 -10.17 -7.13
CA ALA A 187 -9.89 -9.88 -6.12
C ALA A 187 -8.48 -10.01 -6.72
N SER A 188 -8.34 -9.72 -8.01
CA SER A 188 -7.15 -9.96 -8.85
C SER A 188 -6.01 -8.95 -8.64
N GLY A 189 -6.12 -8.03 -7.67
CA GLY A 189 -5.14 -6.99 -7.41
C GLY A 189 -5.16 -5.86 -8.45
N GLY A 190 -4.12 -5.03 -8.41
CA GLY A 190 -3.98 -3.87 -9.29
C GLY A 190 -3.27 -4.18 -10.61
N PHE A 191 -2.65 -3.13 -11.19
CA PHE A 191 -1.97 -3.22 -12.50
C PHE A 191 -0.49 -2.78 -12.45
N GLY A 192 0.10 -2.74 -11.25
CA GLY A 192 1.46 -2.23 -11.07
C GLY A 192 2.53 -2.97 -11.87
N ALA A 193 2.34 -4.25 -12.21
CA ALA A 193 3.25 -5.02 -13.05
C ALA A 193 3.11 -4.73 -14.56
N SER A 194 2.08 -3.99 -14.99
CA SER A 194 1.88 -3.61 -16.38
C SER A 194 2.33 -2.16 -16.62
N GLU A 195 3.47 -1.98 -17.32
CA GLU A 195 3.96 -0.65 -17.69
C GLU A 195 2.95 0.09 -18.56
N GLN A 196 2.33 -0.60 -19.51
CA GLN A 196 1.30 -0.04 -20.37
C GLN A 196 0.13 0.53 -19.55
N LYS A 197 -0.42 -0.24 -18.60
CA LYS A 197 -1.55 0.21 -17.79
C LYS A 197 -1.15 1.29 -16.78
N ARG A 198 0.06 1.23 -16.24
CA ARG A 198 0.59 2.34 -15.43
C ARG A 198 0.66 3.63 -16.25
N SER A 199 1.17 3.56 -17.49
CA SER A 199 1.20 4.73 -18.39
C SER A 199 -0.18 5.25 -18.74
N GLU A 200 -1.19 4.37 -18.88
CA GLU A 200 -2.56 4.72 -19.24
C GLU A 200 -3.36 5.26 -18.03
N TYR A 201 -3.24 4.65 -16.85
CA TYR A 201 -4.15 4.90 -15.72
C TYR A 201 -3.48 5.49 -14.46
N PHE A 202 -2.14 5.46 -14.40
CA PHE A 202 -1.34 6.08 -13.33
C PHE A 202 -0.10 6.78 -13.93
N PRO A 203 -0.29 7.71 -14.89
CA PRO A 203 0.81 8.31 -15.65
C PRO A 203 1.81 9.06 -14.78
N SER A 204 1.39 9.67 -13.66
CA SER A 204 2.30 10.41 -12.79
C SER A 204 3.43 9.56 -12.20
N VAL A 205 3.33 8.24 -12.21
CA VAL A 205 4.44 7.36 -11.79
C VAL A 205 5.66 7.46 -12.70
N PHE A 206 5.50 8.02 -13.91
CA PHE A 206 6.57 8.23 -14.89
C PHE A 206 7.11 9.67 -14.91
N ASP A 207 6.44 10.63 -14.26
CA ASP A 207 6.83 12.06 -14.25
C ASP A 207 8.25 12.27 -13.69
N THR A 208 8.69 11.38 -12.80
CA THR A 208 10.01 11.44 -12.18
C THR A 208 11.16 11.01 -13.11
N GLY A 209 10.88 10.37 -14.24
CA GLY A 209 11.87 9.72 -15.10
C GLY A 209 12.38 8.36 -14.59
N TRP A 210 11.98 7.96 -13.38
CA TRP A 210 12.19 6.62 -12.82
C TRP A 210 10.84 5.96 -12.59
N SER A 211 10.75 4.64 -12.74
CA SER A 211 9.51 3.91 -12.48
C SER A 211 9.80 2.47 -12.07
N TYR A 212 9.57 2.18 -10.81
CA TYR A 212 9.75 0.86 -10.19
C TYR A 212 8.42 0.33 -9.70
N TYR A 213 8.28 -1.00 -9.64
CA TYR A 213 7.13 -1.68 -9.04
C TYR A 213 7.59 -2.76 -8.07
N ILE A 214 6.91 -2.89 -6.94
CA ILE A 214 7.32 -3.76 -5.82
C ILE A 214 6.32 -4.84 -5.44
N GLY A 215 5.21 -4.95 -6.15
CA GLY A 215 4.21 -6.01 -5.95
C GLY A 215 4.49 -7.27 -6.77
N ALA A 216 3.49 -8.15 -6.85
CA ALA A 216 3.55 -9.40 -7.59
C ALA A 216 3.48 -9.19 -9.11
N ASP A 217 4.18 -10.04 -9.86
CA ASP A 217 4.21 -10.00 -11.33
C ASP A 217 2.83 -10.30 -11.96
N GLY A 218 1.95 -10.98 -11.21
CA GLY A 218 0.57 -11.28 -11.61
C GLY A 218 -0.36 -10.06 -11.60
N ALA A 219 -0.01 -8.96 -10.93
CA ALA A 219 -0.82 -7.74 -10.85
C ALA A 219 -0.77 -6.94 -12.16
N ARG A 220 -1.42 -7.44 -13.20
CA ARG A 220 -1.39 -6.90 -14.57
C ARG A 220 -2.65 -6.12 -14.95
N GLY A 221 -3.64 -5.99 -14.05
CA GLY A 221 -4.86 -5.23 -14.28
C GLY A 221 -5.85 -5.92 -15.21
N ASP A 222 -5.90 -7.24 -15.18
CA ASP A 222 -6.79 -8.04 -16.04
C ASP A 222 -8.25 -7.65 -15.84
N ALA A 223 -8.64 -7.28 -14.61
CA ALA A 223 -9.99 -6.82 -14.31
C ALA A 223 -10.44 -5.60 -15.14
N ILE A 224 -9.52 -4.69 -15.45
CA ILE A 224 -9.82 -3.54 -16.31
C ILE A 224 -10.27 -4.02 -17.71
N ASP A 225 -9.66 -5.09 -18.20
CA ASP A 225 -9.95 -5.62 -19.54
C ASP A 225 -11.25 -6.42 -19.54
N PHE A 226 -11.40 -7.40 -18.67
CA PHE A 226 -12.55 -8.28 -18.71
C PHE A 226 -13.86 -7.63 -18.18
N THR A 227 -13.78 -6.55 -17.41
CA THR A 227 -14.98 -5.81 -16.97
C THR A 227 -15.51 -4.83 -18.02
N ARG A 228 -14.77 -4.55 -19.10
CA ARG A 228 -15.26 -3.74 -20.23
C ARG A 228 -16.52 -4.34 -20.85
N GLY A 229 -16.60 -5.67 -20.94
CA GLY A 229 -17.75 -6.36 -21.52
C GLY A 229 -19.06 -6.14 -20.77
N VAL A 230 -19.00 -5.87 -19.48
CA VAL A 230 -20.14 -5.55 -18.61
C VAL A 230 -20.30 -4.06 -18.34
N LYS A 231 -19.49 -3.21 -19.00
CA LYS A 231 -19.48 -1.75 -18.84
C LYS A 231 -19.33 -1.31 -17.38
N ALA A 232 -18.48 -1.99 -16.62
CA ALA A 232 -18.18 -1.58 -15.25
C ALA A 232 -17.57 -0.18 -15.25
N GLN A 233 -18.03 0.67 -14.33
CA GLN A 233 -17.46 1.99 -14.12
C GLN A 233 -16.08 1.85 -13.48
N LEU A 234 -15.09 2.57 -14.03
CA LEU A 234 -13.75 2.68 -13.48
C LEU A 234 -13.57 4.04 -12.80
N THR A 235 -12.83 4.09 -11.68
CA THR A 235 -12.58 5.33 -10.93
C THR A 235 -11.19 5.32 -10.30
N GLY A 236 -10.70 6.47 -9.86
CA GLY A 236 -9.38 6.61 -9.22
C GLY A 236 -8.23 6.91 -10.20
N PHE A 237 -8.52 7.52 -11.37
CA PHE A 237 -7.49 7.87 -12.37
C PHE A 237 -6.32 8.64 -11.73
N ASP A 238 -5.09 8.27 -12.14
CA ASP A 238 -3.82 8.82 -11.68
C ASP A 238 -3.64 8.76 -10.14
N ARG A 239 -4.13 7.68 -9.52
CA ARG A 239 -4.01 7.44 -8.09
C ARG A 239 -3.29 6.13 -7.77
N GLY A 240 -2.51 6.17 -6.71
CA GLY A 240 -1.74 5.07 -6.17
C GLY A 240 -0.78 5.58 -5.11
N LEU A 241 0.08 4.73 -4.60
CA LEU A 241 1.14 5.12 -3.68
C LEU A 241 2.48 5.06 -4.39
N ARG A 242 3.15 6.21 -4.48
CA ARG A 242 4.53 6.34 -4.91
C ARG A 242 5.42 6.51 -3.68
N LEU A 243 6.31 5.56 -3.47
CA LEU A 243 7.33 5.65 -2.42
C LEU A 243 8.59 6.32 -2.97
N LEU A 244 9.35 6.93 -2.07
CA LEU A 244 10.63 7.52 -2.42
C LEU A 244 11.63 6.43 -2.82
N HIS A 245 12.41 6.72 -3.84
CA HIS A 245 13.44 5.86 -4.39
C HIS A 245 14.73 6.62 -4.59
N THR A 246 15.85 5.96 -4.33
CA THR A 246 17.22 6.53 -4.44
C THR A 246 17.96 6.07 -5.68
N ASP A 247 17.31 5.29 -6.54
CA ASP A 247 17.92 4.56 -7.66
C ASP A 247 19.02 3.54 -7.24
N PHE A 248 19.01 3.09 -5.98
CA PHE A 248 19.99 2.15 -5.41
C PHE A 248 19.62 0.70 -5.69
N ASP A 249 19.30 0.21 -6.79
CA ASP A 249 18.78 -1.12 -7.03
C ASP A 249 17.26 -1.20 -6.83
N LYS A 250 16.70 -2.40 -7.03
CA LYS A 250 15.27 -2.70 -6.84
C LYS A 250 14.85 -2.77 -5.38
N MET A 251 15.80 -2.66 -4.44
CA MET A 251 15.49 -2.56 -3.02
C MET A 251 14.93 -1.18 -2.70
N TYR A 252 13.86 -1.11 -1.93
CA TYR A 252 13.19 0.14 -1.56
C TYR A 252 13.02 0.23 -0.05
N GLU A 253 13.00 1.45 0.42
CA GLU A 253 12.56 1.79 1.76
C GLU A 253 11.28 2.61 1.67
N ALA A 254 10.24 2.15 2.38
CA ALA A 254 9.00 2.91 2.48
C ALA A 254 9.19 4.20 3.27
N TYR A 255 10.19 4.24 4.14
CA TYR A 255 10.43 5.33 5.07
C TYR A 255 11.81 5.93 4.86
N ILE A 256 11.88 7.26 4.93
CA ILE A 256 13.16 7.98 5.01
C ILE A 256 13.58 8.07 6.48
N PRO A 257 14.86 7.83 6.82
CA PRO A 257 15.37 8.07 8.15
C PRO A 257 15.19 9.54 8.57
N GLY A 258 14.77 9.75 9.79
CA GLY A 258 14.49 11.09 10.30
C GLY A 258 15.69 12.04 10.34
N TRP A 259 16.91 11.50 10.41
CA TRP A 259 18.14 12.27 10.50
C TRP A 259 18.59 12.94 9.18
N LEU A 260 18.05 12.50 8.04
CA LEU A 260 18.32 13.12 6.75
C LEU A 260 17.71 14.51 6.66
N THR A 261 18.30 15.36 5.83
CA THR A 261 17.75 16.64 5.42
C THR A 261 17.43 16.60 3.94
N LEU A 262 16.19 16.92 3.57
CA LEU A 262 15.77 17.01 2.18
C LEU A 262 15.79 18.45 1.70
N ILE A 263 16.49 18.66 0.57
CA ILE A 263 16.49 19.95 -0.14
C ILE A 263 15.92 19.79 -1.54
N ASN A 264 15.27 20.85 -2.02
CA ASN A 264 14.82 20.93 -3.41
C ASN A 264 15.98 21.36 -4.37
N ARG A 265 15.67 21.44 -5.66
CA ARG A 265 16.63 21.88 -6.70
C ARG A 265 17.13 23.33 -6.56
N HIS A 266 16.54 24.11 -5.67
CA HIS A 266 16.98 25.46 -5.34
C HIS A 266 17.89 25.50 -4.10
N GLY A 267 18.21 24.36 -3.50
CA GLY A 267 19.06 24.26 -2.31
C GLY A 267 18.34 24.52 -0.99
N HIS A 268 17.00 24.60 -0.98
CA HIS A 268 16.21 24.90 0.20
C HIS A 268 15.56 23.64 0.78
N ARG A 269 15.64 23.49 2.10
CA ARG A 269 14.80 22.53 2.84
C ARG A 269 13.33 22.93 2.68
N PHE A 270 12.43 21.96 2.51
CA PHE A 270 11.04 22.22 2.17
C PHE A 270 10.01 21.42 3.00
N CYS A 271 10.44 20.54 3.88
CA CYS A 271 9.52 19.70 4.66
C CYS A 271 10.12 19.22 5.99
N ASN A 272 9.25 18.64 6.82
CA ASN A 272 9.67 17.75 7.89
C ASN A 272 9.92 16.37 7.29
N GLU A 273 11.14 15.91 7.32
CA GLU A 273 11.56 14.63 6.73
C GLU A 273 10.96 13.42 7.45
N THR A 274 10.40 13.63 8.63
CA THR A 274 9.63 12.62 9.37
C THR A 274 8.12 12.69 9.10
N ALA A 275 7.69 13.48 8.11
CA ALA A 275 6.29 13.48 7.67
C ALA A 275 5.88 12.07 7.19
N PRO A 276 4.59 11.71 7.33
CA PRO A 276 4.10 10.41 6.89
C PRO A 276 4.41 10.15 5.42
N TYR A 277 4.89 8.96 5.10
CA TYR A 277 5.30 8.61 3.74
C TYR A 277 4.15 8.71 2.71
N GLY A 278 2.91 8.52 3.14
CA GLY A 278 1.73 8.73 2.28
C GLY A 278 1.48 10.20 1.88
N ILE A 279 2.14 11.14 2.57
CA ILE A 279 2.08 12.59 2.28
C ILE A 279 3.34 13.03 1.52
N MET A 280 4.46 12.34 1.73
CA MET A 280 5.77 12.73 1.19
C MET A 280 5.76 12.82 -0.34
N ASP A 281 5.04 11.94 -1.03
CA ASP A 281 4.81 12.01 -2.47
C ASP A 281 4.29 13.38 -2.92
N GLY A 282 3.25 13.89 -2.25
CA GLY A 282 2.69 15.20 -2.56
C GLY A 282 3.63 16.37 -2.23
N LEU A 283 4.45 16.24 -1.19
CA LEU A 283 5.47 17.24 -0.84
C LEU A 283 6.55 17.33 -1.93
N LEU A 284 7.04 16.19 -2.43
CA LEU A 284 8.01 16.18 -3.52
C LEU A 284 7.40 16.64 -4.85
N LYS A 285 6.15 16.28 -5.14
CA LYS A 285 5.44 16.75 -6.33
C LYS A 285 5.42 18.29 -6.40
N ALA A 286 5.23 18.96 -5.27
CA ALA A 286 5.30 20.42 -5.18
C ALA A 286 6.72 20.99 -5.43
N GLN A 287 7.75 20.15 -5.40
CA GLN A 287 9.16 20.52 -5.68
C GLN A 287 9.64 20.04 -7.06
N GLY A 288 8.75 19.56 -7.94
CA GLY A 288 9.11 19.04 -9.27
C GLY A 288 9.57 17.58 -9.23
N ASP A 289 9.02 16.78 -8.33
CA ASP A 289 9.22 15.33 -8.20
C ASP A 289 10.68 14.88 -7.97
N SER A 290 11.52 15.75 -7.41
CA SER A 290 12.92 15.43 -7.09
C SER A 290 13.40 16.27 -5.91
N ALA A 291 14.22 15.64 -5.06
CA ALA A 291 14.93 16.27 -3.97
C ALA A 291 16.31 15.61 -3.79
N PHE A 292 17.17 16.23 -2.97
CA PHE A 292 18.42 15.63 -2.52
C PHE A 292 18.36 15.42 -1.01
N ALA A 293 18.70 14.21 -0.56
CA ALA A 293 19.02 13.94 0.83
C ALA A 293 20.47 14.36 1.10
N ILE A 294 20.64 15.33 1.99
CA ILE A 294 21.96 15.88 2.37
C ILE A 294 22.31 15.40 3.79
N PHE A 295 23.56 14.98 3.95
CA PHE A 295 24.09 14.54 5.26
C PHE A 295 25.62 14.59 5.29
N ASP A 296 26.21 14.50 6.48
CA ASP A 296 27.64 14.41 6.70
C ASP A 296 28.10 12.98 7.02
N HIS A 297 29.43 12.79 7.09
CA HIS A 297 30.02 11.49 7.34
C HIS A 297 29.72 10.97 8.76
N ARG A 298 29.72 11.86 9.75
CA ARG A 298 29.43 11.51 11.14
C ARG A 298 28.02 10.89 11.27
N SER A 299 27.02 11.55 10.70
CA SER A 299 25.61 11.07 10.74
C SER A 299 25.46 9.72 10.02
N LEU A 300 26.21 9.49 8.93
CA LEU A 300 26.20 8.21 8.21
C LEU A 300 26.81 7.07 9.04
N VAL A 301 27.94 7.32 9.73
CA VAL A 301 28.57 6.34 10.63
C VAL A 301 27.60 5.96 11.73
N GLU A 302 27.02 6.94 12.42
CA GLU A 302 26.05 6.72 13.48
C GLU A 302 24.81 5.97 12.99
N ALA A 303 24.27 6.33 11.80
CA ALA A 303 23.14 5.64 11.20
C ALA A 303 23.45 4.18 10.84
N THR A 304 24.71 3.87 10.48
CA THR A 304 25.15 2.49 10.21
C THR A 304 25.09 1.64 11.48
N GLU A 305 25.45 2.19 12.63
CA GLU A 305 25.42 1.50 13.92
C GLU A 305 23.98 1.33 14.46
N LEU A 306 23.17 2.38 14.37
CA LEU A 306 21.83 2.42 14.94
C LEU A 306 20.74 1.84 14.03
N GLY A 307 20.99 1.79 12.71
CA GLY A 307 20.07 1.22 11.72
C GLY A 307 18.68 1.83 11.79
N VAL A 308 17.65 0.98 11.80
CA VAL A 308 16.24 1.43 11.81
C VAL A 308 15.81 2.16 13.09
N ALA A 309 16.62 2.16 14.15
CA ALA A 309 16.35 2.97 15.33
C ALA A 309 16.33 4.49 15.02
N ARG A 310 16.94 4.90 13.92
CA ARG A 310 16.96 6.28 13.40
C ARG A 310 15.73 6.63 12.53
N TYR A 311 14.71 5.77 12.49
CA TYR A 311 13.45 6.01 11.77
C TYR A 311 12.34 6.42 12.75
N LYS A 312 11.47 7.33 12.33
CA LYS A 312 10.28 7.70 13.11
C LYS A 312 9.34 6.50 13.26
N GLN A 313 9.11 5.79 12.18
CA GLN A 313 8.27 4.60 12.20
C GLN A 313 9.13 3.34 12.37
N GLN A 314 8.89 2.65 13.47
CA GLN A 314 9.52 1.37 13.78
C GLN A 314 8.46 0.28 13.84
N ILE A 315 8.53 -0.64 12.88
CA ILE A 315 7.66 -1.81 12.89
C ILE A 315 8.18 -2.79 13.95
N PRO A 316 7.34 -3.32 14.83
CA PRO A 316 7.73 -4.33 15.82
C PRO A 316 8.52 -5.48 15.19
N GLY A 317 9.55 -5.94 15.87
CA GLY A 317 10.47 -6.98 15.36
C GLY A 317 11.56 -6.48 14.40
N SER A 318 11.57 -5.20 14.01
CA SER A 318 12.59 -4.64 13.10
C SER A 318 13.68 -3.80 13.81
N THR A 319 13.60 -3.59 15.10
CA THR A 319 14.42 -2.63 15.87
C THR A 319 15.95 -2.85 15.82
N LYS A 320 16.40 -4.04 15.42
CA LYS A 320 17.83 -4.37 15.24
C LYS A 320 18.23 -4.48 13.77
N ARG A 321 17.37 -4.12 12.86
CA ARG A 321 17.62 -4.26 11.43
C ARG A 321 18.51 -3.10 10.96
N GLN A 322 19.54 -3.41 10.16
CA GLN A 322 20.29 -2.41 9.43
C GLN A 322 19.38 -1.70 8.43
N SER A 323 19.57 -0.40 8.25
CA SER A 323 18.90 0.32 7.15
C SER A 323 19.33 -0.28 5.81
N PRO A 324 18.40 -0.60 4.89
CA PRO A 324 18.75 -1.16 3.58
C PRO A 324 19.62 -0.22 2.74
N HIS A 325 19.39 1.08 2.80
CA HIS A 325 20.07 2.06 1.93
C HIS A 325 21.06 2.95 2.66
N TRP A 326 20.75 3.35 3.89
CA TRP A 326 21.45 4.40 4.62
C TRP A 326 22.46 3.83 5.62
N ASN A 327 23.49 3.16 5.07
CA ASN A 327 24.62 2.61 5.80
C ASN A 327 25.89 2.73 4.96
N LEU A 328 27.06 2.67 5.61
CA LEU A 328 28.36 2.88 4.96
C LEU A 328 28.57 1.94 3.77
N ASP A 329 28.30 0.64 3.91
CA ASP A 329 28.58 -0.34 2.86
C ASP A 329 27.79 -0.04 1.57
N VAL A 330 26.50 0.28 1.72
CA VAL A 330 25.63 0.61 0.57
C VAL A 330 26.01 1.97 -0.02
N ILE A 331 26.22 2.98 0.80
CA ILE A 331 26.60 4.33 0.33
C ILE A 331 27.95 4.28 -0.40
N ASP A 332 28.94 3.53 0.10
CA ASP A 332 30.23 3.37 -0.58
C ASP A 332 30.12 2.58 -1.90
N LEU A 333 29.21 1.61 -1.98
CA LEU A 333 28.92 0.91 -3.24
C LEU A 333 28.27 1.87 -4.24
N MET A 334 27.25 2.61 -3.84
CA MET A 334 26.52 3.53 -4.70
C MET A 334 27.36 4.75 -5.11
N LEU A 335 28.34 5.13 -4.30
CA LEU A 335 29.33 6.14 -4.66
C LEU A 335 30.18 5.68 -5.87
N LYS A 336 30.60 4.40 -5.91
CA LYS A 336 31.33 3.81 -7.04
C LYS A 336 30.48 3.75 -8.31
N GLU A 337 29.18 3.61 -8.16
CA GLU A 337 28.21 3.60 -9.27
C GLU A 337 27.78 5.00 -9.72
N GLY A 338 28.26 6.06 -9.05
CA GLY A 338 27.93 7.44 -9.39
C GLY A 338 26.53 7.88 -8.97
N LYS A 339 25.85 7.12 -8.11
CA LYS A 339 24.50 7.41 -7.61
C LYS A 339 24.50 8.21 -6.30
N VAL A 340 25.64 8.31 -5.66
CA VAL A 340 25.90 9.13 -4.48
C VAL A 340 26.99 10.15 -4.81
N HIS A 341 26.82 11.39 -4.41
CA HIS A 341 27.83 12.41 -4.50
C HIS A 341 28.49 12.63 -3.14
N LYS A 342 29.84 12.69 -3.12
CA LYS A 342 30.64 12.94 -1.92
C LYS A 342 31.63 14.04 -2.22
N ARG A 343 31.72 15.08 -1.38
CA ARG A 343 32.66 16.19 -1.48
C ARG A 343 33.16 16.63 -0.11
N GLU A 344 34.32 17.26 -0.08
CA GLU A 344 34.92 17.75 1.17
C GLU A 344 34.24 19.02 1.67
N THR A 345 33.65 19.82 0.78
CA THR A 345 32.97 21.08 1.10
C THR A 345 31.54 21.10 0.58
N LEU A 346 30.67 21.89 1.24
CA LEU A 346 29.29 22.13 0.78
C LEU A 346 29.27 22.85 -0.58
N ALA A 347 30.20 23.75 -0.83
CA ALA A 347 30.32 24.46 -2.11
C ALA A 347 30.55 23.47 -3.27
N GLU A 348 31.53 22.58 -3.14
CA GLU A 348 31.83 21.55 -4.14
C GLU A 348 30.63 20.59 -4.31
N LEU A 349 29.92 20.26 -3.22
CA LEU A 349 28.75 19.41 -3.28
C LEU A 349 27.60 20.10 -4.04
N ALA A 350 27.33 21.37 -3.74
CA ALA A 350 26.31 22.18 -4.41
C ALA A 350 26.58 22.29 -5.93
N GLU A 351 27.84 22.57 -6.33
CA GLU A 351 28.23 22.58 -7.73
C GLU A 351 28.00 21.23 -8.42
N THR A 352 28.33 20.12 -7.72
CA THR A 352 28.17 18.75 -8.24
C THR A 352 26.71 18.37 -8.49
N ILE A 353 25.80 18.78 -7.61
CA ILE A 353 24.37 18.48 -7.73
C ILE A 353 23.57 19.59 -8.41
N HIS A 354 24.27 20.61 -8.93
CA HIS A 354 23.69 21.74 -9.66
C HIS A 354 22.65 22.55 -8.89
N VAL A 355 22.91 22.79 -7.59
CA VAL A 355 22.11 23.71 -6.76
C VAL A 355 22.91 24.97 -6.44
N PRO A 356 22.26 26.12 -6.16
CA PRO A 356 22.98 27.34 -5.80
C PRO A 356 23.80 27.15 -4.52
N VAL A 357 25.13 27.44 -4.57
CA VAL A 357 26.05 27.24 -3.44
C VAL A 357 25.57 27.97 -2.19
N GLY A 358 25.29 29.28 -2.28
CA GLY A 358 24.85 30.06 -1.12
C GLY A 358 23.52 29.62 -0.54
N ALA A 359 22.64 29.01 -1.33
CA ALA A 359 21.38 28.48 -0.83
C ALA A 359 21.59 27.18 -0.02
N LEU A 360 22.46 26.28 -0.50
CA LEU A 360 22.80 25.07 0.26
C LEU A 360 23.52 25.43 1.55
N GLU A 361 24.51 26.30 1.51
CA GLU A 361 25.25 26.74 2.71
C GLU A 361 24.32 27.38 3.74
N ALA A 362 23.44 28.30 3.32
CA ALA A 362 22.46 28.93 4.23
C ALA A 362 21.46 27.92 4.81
N THR A 363 21.04 26.92 4.02
CA THR A 363 20.16 25.84 4.51
C THR A 363 20.85 24.99 5.57
N VAL A 364 22.11 24.61 5.34
CA VAL A 364 22.89 23.83 6.32
C VAL A 364 23.19 24.64 7.59
N GLU A 365 23.60 25.91 7.44
CA GLU A 365 23.78 26.84 8.58
C GLU A 365 22.50 26.90 9.42
N ARG A 366 21.35 27.08 8.80
CA ARG A 366 20.05 27.12 9.48
C ARG A 366 19.74 25.83 10.23
N ILE A 367 19.99 24.67 9.64
CA ILE A 367 19.80 23.36 10.30
C ILE A 367 20.72 23.23 11.52
N ASN A 368 21.97 23.66 11.39
CA ASN A 368 22.94 23.61 12.49
C ASN A 368 22.52 24.53 13.66
N GLU A 369 21.98 25.73 13.37
CA GLU A 369 21.39 26.60 14.39
C GLU A 369 20.23 25.93 15.13
N LEU A 370 19.29 25.31 14.38
CA LEU A 370 18.13 24.62 14.93
C LEU A 370 18.54 23.41 15.78
N ALA A 371 19.54 22.64 15.31
CA ALA A 371 20.10 21.50 16.04
C ALA A 371 20.79 21.96 17.35
N ALA A 372 21.55 23.07 17.33
CA ALA A 372 22.20 23.62 18.51
C ALA A 372 21.19 24.08 19.58
N VAL A 373 20.03 24.58 19.14
CA VAL A 373 18.92 24.98 20.06
C VAL A 373 18.12 23.75 20.50
N GLY A 374 18.15 22.65 19.76
CA GLY A 374 17.35 21.46 20.00
C GLY A 374 15.87 21.62 19.66
N GLU A 375 15.53 22.52 18.74
CA GLU A 375 14.15 22.79 18.33
C GLU A 375 14.08 23.17 16.86
N ASP A 376 13.34 22.40 16.05
CA ASP A 376 13.05 22.76 14.66
C ASP A 376 11.85 23.72 14.58
N ARG A 377 12.11 25.02 14.53
CA ARG A 377 11.09 26.06 14.45
C ARG A 377 10.55 26.26 13.03
N ASP A 378 11.17 25.66 12.04
CA ASP A 378 10.81 25.84 10.63
C ASP A 378 9.80 24.77 10.17
N TYR A 379 10.04 23.49 10.54
CA TYR A 379 9.20 22.36 10.11
C TYR A 379 8.75 21.43 11.25
N VAL A 380 9.03 21.79 12.49
CA VAL A 380 8.60 21.03 13.70
C VAL A 380 9.04 19.57 13.68
N LYS A 381 10.25 19.32 13.18
CA LYS A 381 10.86 17.99 13.22
C LYS A 381 11.21 17.63 14.67
N ASP A 382 10.90 16.41 15.09
CA ASP A 382 11.23 15.94 16.46
C ASP A 382 12.74 16.12 16.73
N PRO A 383 13.13 16.77 17.83
CA PRO A 383 14.53 17.04 18.18
C PRO A 383 15.45 15.82 18.12
N LYS A 384 14.95 14.63 18.42
CA LYS A 384 15.73 13.38 18.35
C LYS A 384 16.21 13.01 16.94
N PHE A 385 15.63 13.64 15.90
CA PHE A 385 16.01 13.47 14.51
C PHE A 385 16.71 14.69 13.92
N LEU A 386 16.87 15.76 14.70
CA LEU A 386 17.47 17.00 14.24
C LEU A 386 18.99 16.89 14.38
N GLU A 387 19.66 16.50 13.29
CA GLU A 387 21.10 16.30 13.26
C GLU A 387 21.79 17.48 12.60
N PRO A 388 22.90 17.99 13.17
CA PRO A 388 23.73 18.98 12.49
C PRO A 388 24.50 18.35 11.34
N ILE A 389 24.77 19.15 10.31
CA ILE A 389 25.59 18.81 9.14
C ILE A 389 26.84 19.69 9.20
N SER A 390 27.87 19.25 9.93
CA SER A 390 29.01 20.10 10.25
C SER A 390 30.37 19.55 9.81
N ASP A 391 30.51 18.23 9.71
CA ASP A 391 31.80 17.57 9.55
C ASP A 391 31.87 16.86 8.19
N GLY A 392 32.63 17.45 7.27
CA GLY A 392 32.90 16.81 5.95
C GLY A 392 33.61 15.45 6.10
N PRO A 393 33.57 14.62 5.08
CA PRO A 393 32.91 14.84 3.78
C PRO A 393 31.40 14.87 3.86
N PHE A 394 30.80 15.65 2.96
CA PHE A 394 29.36 15.80 2.80
C PHE A 394 28.86 14.94 1.65
N TYR A 395 27.62 14.48 1.79
CA TYR A 395 26.97 13.56 0.83
C TYR A 395 25.66 14.14 0.32
N ALA A 396 25.35 13.82 -0.93
CA ALA A 396 24.04 14.05 -1.53
C ALA A 396 23.55 12.81 -2.27
N VAL A 397 22.30 12.45 -2.06
CA VAL A 397 21.61 11.36 -2.73
C VAL A 397 20.32 11.90 -3.32
N GLU A 398 20.13 11.76 -4.64
CA GLU A 398 18.85 12.14 -5.25
C GLU A 398 17.76 11.17 -4.83
N VAL A 399 16.59 11.70 -4.48
CA VAL A 399 15.40 10.92 -4.14
C VAL A 399 14.22 11.41 -4.97
N ARG A 400 13.43 10.48 -5.50
CA ARG A 400 12.24 10.73 -6.32
C ARG A 400 11.09 9.83 -5.88
N PRO A 401 9.81 10.27 -5.98
CA PRO A 401 8.66 9.41 -5.69
C PRO A 401 8.40 8.47 -6.89
N ALA A 402 9.26 7.47 -7.07
CA ALA A 402 9.36 6.66 -8.27
C ALA A 402 8.94 5.19 -8.10
N THR A 403 8.71 4.73 -6.86
CA THR A 403 8.31 3.35 -6.61
C THR A 403 6.80 3.22 -6.49
N CYS A 404 6.16 2.66 -7.50
CA CYS A 404 4.76 2.25 -7.42
C CYS A 404 4.62 1.10 -6.41
N CYS A 405 4.04 1.40 -5.25
CA CYS A 405 3.76 0.41 -4.21
C CYS A 405 2.48 -0.35 -4.52
N PHE A 406 1.43 0.38 -4.89
CA PHE A 406 0.16 -0.13 -5.36
C PHE A 406 -0.55 0.92 -6.22
N THR A 407 -1.54 0.45 -6.97
CA THR A 407 -2.42 1.26 -7.81
C THR A 407 -3.78 1.46 -7.14
N ALA A 408 -4.45 2.59 -7.38
CA ALA A 408 -5.74 2.89 -6.78
C ALA A 408 -6.82 3.27 -7.81
N PHE A 409 -6.59 2.90 -9.08
CA PHE A 409 -7.57 2.97 -10.15
C PHE A 409 -8.11 1.56 -10.42
N GLY A 410 -9.43 1.45 -10.57
CA GLY A 410 -10.05 0.16 -10.83
C GLY A 410 -11.58 0.25 -10.84
N VAL A 411 -12.24 -0.89 -10.68
CA VAL A 411 -13.70 -0.96 -10.72
C VAL A 411 -14.34 -0.22 -9.56
N ARG A 412 -15.40 0.53 -9.84
CA ARG A 412 -16.19 1.19 -8.83
C ARG A 412 -17.14 0.21 -8.16
N ILE A 413 -17.18 0.23 -6.84
CA ILE A 413 -18.07 -0.60 -6.03
C ILE A 413 -18.98 0.27 -5.15
N ASP A 414 -20.05 -0.32 -4.67
CA ASP A 414 -20.85 0.24 -3.59
C ASP A 414 -20.38 -0.25 -2.20
N ARG A 415 -21.07 0.16 -1.14
CA ARG A 415 -20.74 -0.20 0.24
C ARG A 415 -20.82 -1.71 0.56
N ASP A 416 -21.54 -2.47 -0.25
CA ASP A 416 -21.72 -3.92 -0.12
C ASP A 416 -20.85 -4.70 -1.10
N ALA A 417 -19.83 -4.03 -1.66
CA ALA A 417 -18.83 -4.54 -2.60
C ALA A 417 -19.38 -4.98 -3.96
N GLN A 418 -20.61 -4.56 -4.32
CA GLN A 418 -21.19 -4.81 -5.64
C GLN A 418 -20.57 -3.89 -6.68
N VAL A 419 -20.21 -4.44 -7.84
CA VAL A 419 -19.64 -3.64 -8.94
C VAL A 419 -20.75 -2.82 -9.63
N LEU A 420 -20.44 -1.54 -9.89
CA LEU A 420 -21.36 -0.61 -10.55
C LEU A 420 -21.03 -0.45 -12.03
N ASP A 421 -22.08 -0.31 -12.86
CA ASP A 421 -21.95 0.02 -14.30
C ASP A 421 -21.69 1.53 -14.50
N GLU A 422 -21.45 1.96 -15.73
CA GLU A 422 -21.24 3.38 -16.11
C GLU A 422 -22.44 4.30 -15.75
N ASN A 423 -23.61 3.74 -15.45
CA ASN A 423 -24.80 4.49 -15.02
C ASN A 423 -25.00 4.46 -13.51
N GLY A 424 -24.06 3.89 -12.75
CA GLY A 424 -24.13 3.74 -11.30
C GLY A 424 -25.12 2.66 -10.83
N ARG A 425 -25.48 1.70 -11.67
CA ARG A 425 -26.36 0.57 -11.33
C ARG A 425 -25.51 -0.65 -10.98
N VAL A 426 -26.00 -1.47 -10.08
CA VAL A 426 -25.36 -2.73 -9.72
C VAL A 426 -25.36 -3.68 -10.92
N ILE A 427 -24.19 -4.28 -11.21
CA ILE A 427 -24.04 -5.40 -12.12
C ILE A 427 -24.35 -6.69 -11.36
N SER A 428 -25.49 -7.31 -11.66
CA SER A 428 -25.94 -8.52 -10.97
C SER A 428 -24.90 -9.65 -11.05
N GLY A 429 -24.68 -10.34 -9.94
CA GLY A 429 -23.75 -11.45 -9.85
C GLY A 429 -22.27 -11.05 -9.79
N LEU A 430 -21.93 -9.74 -9.76
CA LEU A 430 -20.54 -9.27 -9.80
C LEU A 430 -20.16 -8.42 -8.58
N TYR A 431 -19.09 -8.83 -7.90
CA TYR A 431 -18.52 -8.19 -6.71
C TYR A 431 -17.02 -7.92 -6.92
N ALA A 432 -16.46 -7.00 -6.13
CA ALA A 432 -15.01 -6.79 -6.14
C ALA A 432 -14.47 -6.33 -4.78
N ALA A 433 -13.21 -6.67 -4.48
CA ALA A 433 -12.54 -6.27 -3.25
C ALA A 433 -11.03 -6.15 -3.40
N GLY A 434 -10.43 -5.27 -2.59
CA GLY A 434 -8.98 -5.05 -2.54
C GLY A 434 -8.51 -4.01 -3.54
N GLU A 435 -7.26 -4.16 -4.00
CA GLU A 435 -6.58 -3.18 -4.86
C GLU A 435 -7.24 -3.00 -6.24
N VAL A 436 -8.01 -3.98 -6.69
CA VAL A 436 -8.77 -3.91 -7.94
C VAL A 436 -9.86 -2.85 -7.92
N CYS A 437 -10.27 -2.39 -6.73
CA CYS A 437 -11.32 -1.38 -6.56
C CYS A 437 -10.74 0.03 -6.58
N GLY A 438 -11.22 0.86 -7.47
CA GLY A 438 -10.90 2.29 -7.49
C GLY A 438 -11.73 3.08 -6.47
N GLY A 439 -11.25 4.28 -6.12
CA GLY A 439 -11.98 5.23 -5.26
C GLY A 439 -12.02 4.91 -3.77
N VAL A 440 -11.53 3.76 -3.32
CA VAL A 440 -11.41 3.42 -1.90
C VAL A 440 -10.20 4.12 -1.31
N ILE A 441 -9.03 3.93 -1.91
CA ILE A 441 -7.83 4.70 -1.56
C ILE A 441 -7.86 5.99 -2.39
N GLY A 442 -7.80 7.10 -1.70
CA GLY A 442 -7.92 8.43 -2.29
C GLY A 442 -6.58 9.01 -2.74
N PRO A 443 -6.53 10.35 -2.92
CA PRO A 443 -5.32 11.05 -3.36
C PRO A 443 -4.19 11.04 -2.33
N ARG A 444 -4.47 10.65 -1.09
CA ARG A 444 -3.49 10.47 -0.02
C ARG A 444 -3.64 9.10 0.61
N TYR A 445 -2.54 8.46 0.88
CA TYR A 445 -2.54 7.20 1.60
C TYR A 445 -2.60 7.46 3.10
N VAL A 446 -3.65 6.97 3.75
CA VAL A 446 -3.88 7.21 5.19
C VAL A 446 -2.71 6.70 6.03
N GLY A 447 -2.13 5.56 5.64
CA GLY A 447 -0.95 5.04 6.31
C GLY A 447 -0.81 3.53 6.19
N SER A 448 0.28 3.02 6.74
CA SER A 448 0.55 1.58 6.80
C SER A 448 -0.66 0.83 7.35
N GLY A 449 -0.96 -0.31 6.75
CA GLY A 449 -2.08 -1.15 7.17
C GLY A 449 -3.43 -0.82 6.52
N ASN A 450 -3.59 0.35 5.88
CA ASN A 450 -4.85 0.70 5.23
C ASN A 450 -5.13 -0.19 4.01
N SER A 451 -4.17 -0.37 3.11
CA SER A 451 -4.36 -1.18 1.90
C SER A 451 -4.64 -2.65 2.23
N TYR A 452 -3.85 -3.25 3.12
CA TYR A 452 -4.05 -4.64 3.55
C TYR A 452 -5.36 -4.81 4.33
N GLY A 453 -5.66 -3.85 5.22
CA GLY A 453 -6.92 -3.77 5.95
C GLY A 453 -8.12 -3.69 5.02
N ASN A 454 -8.05 -2.88 3.96
CA ASN A 454 -9.06 -2.83 2.90
C ASN A 454 -9.24 -4.19 2.22
N CYS A 455 -8.14 -4.88 1.86
CA CYS A 455 -8.21 -6.20 1.23
C CYS A 455 -8.98 -7.21 2.10
N VAL A 456 -8.61 -7.36 3.37
CA VAL A 456 -9.27 -8.32 4.28
C VAL A 456 -10.71 -7.91 4.57
N THR A 457 -10.93 -6.64 4.91
CA THR A 457 -12.24 -6.14 5.33
C THR A 457 -13.25 -6.18 4.20
N MET A 458 -12.93 -5.58 3.05
CA MET A 458 -13.83 -5.55 1.90
C MET A 458 -13.91 -6.91 1.21
N GLY A 459 -12.88 -7.75 1.30
CA GLY A 459 -12.94 -9.14 0.90
C GLY A 459 -14.03 -9.88 1.67
N ARG A 460 -14.09 -9.73 2.99
CA ARG A 460 -15.17 -10.33 3.81
C ARG A 460 -16.54 -9.78 3.47
N VAL A 461 -16.66 -8.47 3.21
CA VAL A 461 -17.94 -7.87 2.78
C VAL A 461 -18.36 -8.48 1.44
N ALA A 462 -17.47 -8.55 0.45
CA ALA A 462 -17.75 -9.15 -0.85
C ALA A 462 -18.19 -10.61 -0.76
N GLY A 463 -17.49 -11.41 0.07
CA GLY A 463 -17.84 -12.83 0.29
C GLY A 463 -19.22 -13.00 0.88
N GLN A 464 -19.57 -12.23 1.93
CA GLN A 464 -20.90 -12.25 2.55
C GLN A 464 -22.01 -11.85 1.56
N SER A 465 -21.79 -10.77 0.80
CA SER A 465 -22.75 -10.28 -0.18
C SER A 465 -22.94 -11.24 -1.35
N ALA A 466 -21.86 -11.83 -1.85
CA ALA A 466 -21.89 -12.79 -2.95
C ALA A 466 -22.61 -14.09 -2.58
N ALA A 467 -22.38 -14.62 -1.38
CA ALA A 467 -23.10 -15.81 -0.88
C ALA A 467 -24.59 -15.55 -0.74
N ALA A 468 -24.98 -14.38 -0.22
CA ALA A 468 -26.40 -14.02 -0.08
C ALA A 468 -27.13 -13.86 -1.44
N HIS A 469 -26.41 -13.58 -2.52
CA HIS A 469 -26.98 -13.51 -3.88
C HIS A 469 -27.08 -14.89 -4.54
N ALA A 470 -26.15 -15.80 -4.23
CA ALA A 470 -26.07 -17.13 -4.84
C ALA A 470 -27.19 -18.08 -4.34
N HIS A 471 -27.84 -17.76 -3.23
CA HIS A 471 -28.99 -18.49 -2.64
C HIS A 471 -30.31 -17.81 -2.98
#